data_09e4b262b7839c3c5897e47144ea085b
#
_entry.id   09e4b262b7839c3c5897e47144ea085b
#
_cell.length_a   1.000
_cell.length_b   1.000
_cell.length_c   1.000
_cell.angle_alpha   90.00
_cell.angle_beta   90.00
_cell.angle_gamma   90.00
#
_symmetry.space_group_name_H-M   'P 1'
#
loop_
_entity.id
_entity.type
_entity.pdbx_description
1 polymer ?
#
loop_
_entity_poly.entity_id
_entity_poly.type
_entity_poly.pdbx_seq_one_letter_code
_entity_poly.pdbx_strand_id
1 'polypeptide(L)'
;DKLTNNTVAEMLLPISHGFGTAKANSGSIRNKGWDAKVTVNLFHNPNRGFTWSVTGSFNHTKNLIEKISEGYKKFLKELNSSMYTADVYYRYREGYSMDAIYGLRTVGVDPATGQRMFLTKDEDVTFAQNAEDMVYLGDRLPKINGNLSTNLAYKGFILTVGFGVKWGGKQFNSTLANKTENAYLILNQDRRVLSDTWQKPGDIVPYKKLMLNSASTNTFPCDAFVQKDNVFQCTNINVSYNFSDQFCRKLGLKGLSLGANLSDVFYISTVKRERRTSYPFSRNPNFFLS
;
A
#
# COMPACT_ATOMS: atom_id res chain seq x y z
N ASP A 1 -20.90 -2.31 11.61
CA ASP A 1 -21.25 -1.07 10.89
C ASP A 1 -21.08 0.11 11.86
N LYS A 2 -20.33 1.11 11.43
CA LYS A 2 -20.07 2.32 12.22
C LYS A 2 -20.21 3.54 11.32
N LEU A 3 -21.18 4.40 11.62
CA LEU A 3 -21.30 5.71 11.00
C LEU A 3 -20.61 6.76 11.87
N THR A 4 -19.68 7.49 11.29
CA THR A 4 -19.01 8.62 11.94
C THR A 4 -19.47 9.90 11.25
N ASN A 5 -20.23 10.72 11.97
CA ASN A 5 -20.67 12.03 11.52
C ASN A 5 -19.63 13.10 11.89
N ASN A 6 -19.67 14.22 11.19
CA ASN A 6 -18.82 15.38 11.46
C ASN A 6 -17.31 15.03 11.47
N THR A 7 -16.89 14.24 10.47
CA THR A 7 -15.48 13.97 10.28
C THR A 7 -14.72 15.26 9.96
N VAL A 8 -13.53 15.41 10.53
CA VAL A 8 -12.72 16.61 10.38
C VAL A 8 -11.61 16.33 9.37
N ALA A 9 -11.48 17.21 8.39
CA ALA A 9 -10.35 17.20 7.45
C ALA A 9 -9.65 18.55 7.41
N GLU A 10 -8.40 18.56 7.01
CA GLU A 10 -7.66 19.78 6.77
C GLU A 10 -8.05 20.40 5.42
N MET A 11 -8.29 21.69 5.43
CA MET A 11 -8.53 22.50 4.23
C MET A 11 -7.39 23.51 4.11
N LEU A 12 -6.88 23.71 2.89
CA LEU A 12 -6.00 24.82 2.60
C LEU A 12 -6.78 26.14 2.68
N LEU A 13 -6.20 27.12 3.36
CA LEU A 13 -6.76 28.45 3.42
C LEU A 13 -6.02 29.39 2.46
N PRO A 14 -6.71 30.41 1.92
CA PRO A 14 -6.02 31.48 1.22
C PRO A 14 -4.95 32.12 2.09
N ILE A 15 -3.83 32.47 1.49
CA ILE A 15 -2.65 33.07 2.18
C ILE A 15 -3.05 34.35 2.95
N SER A 16 -4.09 35.04 2.50
CA SER A 16 -4.65 36.23 3.16
C SER A 16 -5.14 36.02 4.61
N HIS A 17 -5.38 34.76 5.00
CA HIS A 17 -5.82 34.41 6.37
C HIS A 17 -4.67 34.24 7.36
N GLY A 18 -3.41 34.29 6.90
CA GLY A 18 -2.23 34.10 7.76
C GLY A 18 -1.98 32.68 8.26
N PHE A 19 -2.87 31.74 7.93
CA PHE A 19 -2.74 30.30 8.26
C PHE A 19 -2.79 29.48 6.97
N GLY A 20 -1.92 28.48 6.85
CA GLY A 20 -1.85 27.63 5.66
C GLY A 20 -2.98 26.61 5.59
N THR A 21 -3.46 26.13 6.74
CA THR A 21 -4.53 25.12 6.82
C THR A 21 -5.49 25.40 7.97
N ALA A 22 -6.73 24.96 7.84
CA ALA A 22 -7.70 24.91 8.92
C ALA A 22 -8.40 23.56 8.93
N LYS A 23 -8.83 23.14 10.12
CA LYS A 23 -9.67 21.95 10.28
C LYS A 23 -11.13 22.33 10.07
N ALA A 24 -11.80 21.61 9.19
CA ALA A 24 -13.22 21.81 8.89
C ALA A 24 -13.97 20.49 8.87
N ASN A 25 -15.29 20.59 9.07
CA ASN A 25 -16.17 19.43 8.92
C ASN A 25 -16.20 18.99 7.45
N SER A 26 -15.73 17.78 7.18
CA SER A 26 -15.67 17.20 5.85
C SER A 26 -16.92 16.42 5.46
N GLY A 27 -17.69 15.92 6.44
CA GLY A 27 -18.90 15.15 6.16
C GLY A 27 -19.08 13.93 7.06
N SER A 28 -19.63 12.84 6.52
CA SER A 28 -19.84 11.58 7.22
C SER A 28 -19.24 10.39 6.49
N ILE A 29 -18.69 9.45 7.24
CA ILE A 29 -18.05 8.25 6.75
C ILE A 29 -18.67 7.04 7.42
N ARG A 30 -19.01 6.04 6.62
CA ARG A 30 -19.50 4.74 7.10
C ARG A 30 -18.43 3.68 6.92
N ASN A 31 -18.12 2.98 8.01
CA ASN A 31 -17.23 1.84 8.00
C ASN A 31 -18.05 0.56 8.25
N LYS A 32 -17.94 -0.41 7.33
CA LYS A 32 -18.54 -1.74 7.45
C LYS A 32 -17.44 -2.77 7.37
N GLY A 33 -17.56 -3.80 8.20
CA GLY A 33 -16.56 -4.85 8.17
C GLY A 33 -16.96 -6.05 9.01
N TRP A 34 -16.11 -7.06 8.94
CA TRP A 34 -16.17 -8.23 9.80
C TRP A 34 -14.75 -8.63 10.21
N ASP A 35 -14.65 -9.19 11.40
CA ASP A 35 -13.44 -9.75 11.96
C ASP A 35 -13.71 -11.20 12.32
N ALA A 36 -12.80 -12.09 11.95
CA ALA A 36 -12.87 -13.51 12.28
C ALA A 36 -11.54 -13.95 12.87
N LYS A 37 -11.59 -14.66 14.00
CA LYS A 37 -10.42 -15.29 14.63
C LYS A 37 -10.74 -16.75 14.93
N VAL A 38 -9.89 -17.63 14.43
CA VAL A 38 -10.00 -19.07 14.64
C VAL A 38 -8.69 -19.58 15.20
N THR A 39 -8.76 -20.32 16.30
CA THR A 39 -7.62 -21.04 16.86
C THR A 39 -7.93 -22.53 16.84
N VAL A 40 -7.04 -23.31 16.25
CA VAL A 40 -7.13 -24.76 16.18
C VAL A 40 -5.94 -25.36 16.91
N ASN A 41 -6.22 -26.17 17.92
CA ASN A 41 -5.21 -27.00 18.58
C ASN A 41 -5.09 -28.31 17.82
N LEU A 42 -4.06 -28.40 16.97
CA LEU A 42 -3.83 -29.59 16.13
C LEU A 42 -3.39 -30.78 16.95
N PHE A 43 -2.52 -30.51 17.93
CA PHE A 43 -2.07 -31.51 18.90
C PHE A 43 -2.01 -30.93 20.29
N HIS A 44 -2.54 -31.67 21.24
CA HIS A 44 -2.47 -31.31 22.66
C HIS A 44 -2.23 -32.59 23.46
N ASN A 45 -0.97 -32.88 23.75
CA ASN A 45 -0.59 -34.01 24.58
C ASN A 45 0.32 -33.54 25.74
N PRO A 46 -0.27 -33.13 26.86
CA PRO A 46 0.48 -32.64 28.01
C PRO A 46 1.41 -33.69 28.61
N ASN A 47 1.04 -34.98 28.53
CA ASN A 47 1.87 -36.06 29.07
C ASN A 47 3.19 -36.26 28.29
N ARG A 48 3.20 -35.95 27.01
CA ARG A 48 4.40 -35.97 26.16
C ARG A 48 5.07 -34.61 26.05
N GLY A 49 4.50 -33.57 26.65
CA GLY A 49 4.99 -32.19 26.58
C GLY A 49 4.98 -31.61 25.18
N PHE A 50 4.04 -32.09 24.29
CA PHE A 50 3.92 -31.61 22.92
C PHE A 50 2.57 -30.90 22.73
N THR A 51 2.64 -29.65 22.28
CA THR A 51 1.45 -28.87 21.90
C THR A 51 1.72 -28.17 20.57
N TRP A 52 0.71 -28.18 19.69
CA TRP A 52 0.76 -27.46 18.45
C TRP A 52 -0.58 -26.78 18.17
N SER A 53 -0.56 -25.47 18.03
CA SER A 53 -1.74 -24.67 17.72
C SER A 53 -1.49 -23.76 16.53
N VAL A 54 -2.54 -23.51 15.76
CA VAL A 54 -2.55 -22.55 14.65
C VAL A 54 -3.67 -21.56 14.90
N THR A 55 -3.36 -20.28 14.82
CA THR A 55 -4.34 -19.19 14.95
C THR A 55 -4.36 -18.40 13.66
N GLY A 56 -5.55 -18.26 13.07
CA GLY A 56 -5.82 -17.36 11.96
C GLY A 56 -6.72 -16.21 12.42
N SER A 57 -6.37 -14.98 12.09
CA SER A 57 -7.24 -13.83 12.24
C SER A 57 -7.35 -13.11 10.91
N PHE A 58 -8.57 -12.85 10.46
CA PHE A 58 -8.86 -12.19 9.19
C PHE A 58 -9.86 -11.08 9.43
N ASN A 59 -9.65 -9.97 8.76
CA ASN A 59 -10.59 -8.88 8.75
C ASN A 59 -10.89 -8.40 7.32
N HIS A 60 -12.08 -7.89 7.16
CA HIS A 60 -12.51 -7.14 6.01
C HIS A 60 -13.09 -5.82 6.48
N THR A 61 -12.61 -4.73 5.92
CA THR A 61 -13.16 -3.39 6.20
C THR A 61 -13.41 -2.68 4.89
N LYS A 62 -14.60 -2.13 4.75
CA LYS A 62 -14.97 -1.23 3.67
C LYS A 62 -15.35 0.11 4.27
N ASN A 63 -14.65 1.16 3.92
CA ASN A 63 -15.03 2.51 4.23
C ASN A 63 -15.80 3.13 3.06
N LEU A 64 -16.74 4.01 3.35
CA LEU A 64 -17.56 4.68 2.37
C LEU A 64 -17.81 6.12 2.82
N ILE A 65 -17.54 7.06 1.94
CA ILE A 65 -17.93 8.46 2.14
C ILE A 65 -19.44 8.54 1.87
N GLU A 66 -20.22 8.76 2.91
CA GLU A 66 -21.67 8.80 2.80
C GLU A 66 -22.16 10.18 2.38
N LYS A 67 -21.57 11.22 2.96
CA LYS A 67 -21.88 12.61 2.66
C LYS A 67 -20.65 13.49 2.81
N ILE A 68 -20.51 14.45 1.90
CA ILE A 68 -19.48 15.47 1.94
C ILE A 68 -20.15 16.81 2.24
N SER A 69 -19.60 17.59 3.19
CA SER A 69 -20.16 18.91 3.52
C SER A 69 -20.02 19.87 2.33
N GLU A 70 -20.96 20.80 2.19
CA GLU A 70 -20.96 21.75 1.06
C GLU A 70 -19.70 22.62 1.02
N GLY A 71 -19.19 23.04 2.18
CA GLY A 71 -17.93 23.78 2.27
C GLY A 71 -16.73 22.95 1.75
N TYR A 72 -16.69 21.66 2.11
CA TYR A 72 -15.62 20.78 1.67
C TYR A 72 -15.76 20.40 0.18
N LYS A 73 -16.98 20.29 -0.36
CA LYS A 73 -17.20 20.13 -1.82
C LYS A 73 -16.62 21.27 -2.63
N LYS A 74 -16.84 22.53 -2.19
CA LYS A 74 -16.28 23.71 -2.85
C LYS A 74 -14.74 23.66 -2.85
N PHE A 75 -14.15 23.36 -1.70
CA PHE A 75 -12.70 23.21 -1.56
C PHE A 75 -12.15 22.11 -2.48
N LEU A 76 -12.78 20.94 -2.52
CA LEU A 76 -12.37 19.83 -3.41
C LEU A 76 -12.48 20.23 -4.89
N LYS A 77 -13.49 21.01 -5.27
CA LYS A 77 -13.63 21.51 -6.65
C LYS A 77 -12.47 22.42 -7.04
N GLU A 78 -12.09 23.36 -6.17
CA GLU A 78 -10.96 24.25 -6.38
C GLU A 78 -9.64 23.46 -6.43
N LEU A 79 -9.44 22.53 -5.51
CA LEU A 79 -8.26 21.67 -5.47
C LEU A 79 -8.14 20.82 -6.75
N ASN A 80 -9.24 20.25 -7.22
CA ASN A 80 -9.24 19.38 -8.40
C ASN A 80 -9.11 20.16 -9.73
N SER A 81 -9.43 21.45 -9.76
CA SER A 81 -9.19 22.32 -10.92
C SER A 81 -7.73 22.76 -11.03
N SER A 82 -6.97 22.67 -9.97
CA SER A 82 -5.55 22.99 -9.94
C SER A 82 -4.73 21.86 -10.62
N MET A 83 -4.07 22.18 -11.72
CA MET A 83 -3.22 21.22 -12.47
C MET A 83 -2.06 20.63 -11.65
N TYR A 84 -1.72 21.26 -10.52
CA TYR A 84 -0.59 20.86 -9.66
C TYR A 84 -0.94 19.81 -8.60
N THR A 85 -2.21 19.51 -8.40
CA THR A 85 -2.70 18.58 -7.37
C THR A 85 -3.37 17.34 -7.94
N ALA A 86 -2.83 16.80 -9.02
CA ALA A 86 -3.26 15.52 -9.58
C ALA A 86 -2.81 14.35 -8.69
N ASP A 87 -3.10 14.42 -7.38
CA ASP A 87 -2.83 13.31 -6.48
C ASP A 87 -3.96 12.26 -6.60
N VAL A 88 -3.56 11.01 -6.72
CA VAL A 88 -4.47 9.86 -6.85
C VAL A 88 -5.41 9.68 -5.67
N TYR A 89 -5.11 10.29 -4.51
CA TYR A 89 -5.80 10.02 -3.25
C TYR A 89 -6.71 11.14 -2.76
N TYR A 90 -6.65 12.34 -3.29
CA TYR A 90 -7.41 13.49 -2.76
C TYR A 90 -8.72 13.79 -3.50
N ARG A 91 -9.20 12.87 -4.34
CA ARG A 91 -10.45 13.02 -5.07
C ARG A 91 -11.61 12.33 -4.36
N TYR A 92 -12.00 12.86 -3.21
CA TYR A 92 -13.13 12.31 -2.46
C TYR A 92 -14.46 12.50 -3.21
N ARG A 93 -15.22 11.41 -3.29
CA ARG A 93 -16.57 11.41 -3.88
C ARG A 93 -17.52 10.62 -2.99
N GLU A 94 -18.77 11.12 -2.86
CA GLU A 94 -19.82 10.38 -2.16
C GLU A 94 -20.07 9.03 -2.84
N GLY A 95 -20.28 7.97 -2.04
CA GLY A 95 -20.44 6.61 -2.53
C GLY A 95 -19.14 5.84 -2.80
N TYR A 96 -17.97 6.48 -2.67
CA TYR A 96 -16.67 5.85 -2.85
C TYR A 96 -15.88 5.77 -1.53
N SER A 97 -14.84 4.94 -1.55
CA SER A 97 -13.91 4.80 -0.43
C SER A 97 -13.05 6.06 -0.24
N MET A 98 -12.64 6.32 0.99
CA MET A 98 -11.59 7.30 1.26
C MET A 98 -10.21 6.88 0.70
N ASP A 99 -10.02 5.57 0.51
CA ASP A 99 -8.81 4.98 -0.05
C ASP A 99 -8.91 4.74 -1.57
N ALA A 100 -9.90 5.37 -2.21
CA ALA A 100 -10.12 5.27 -3.65
C ALA A 100 -8.94 5.88 -4.43
N ILE A 101 -8.50 5.15 -5.46
CA ILE A 101 -7.48 5.60 -6.39
C ILE A 101 -8.18 6.14 -7.63
N TYR A 102 -7.87 7.38 -7.98
CA TYR A 102 -8.37 8.00 -9.20
C TYR A 102 -7.22 8.26 -10.17
N GLY A 103 -7.51 8.15 -11.46
CA GLY A 103 -6.53 8.40 -12.50
C GLY A 103 -7.17 8.35 -13.89
N LEU A 104 -6.37 8.69 -14.88
CA LEU A 104 -6.75 8.63 -16.29
C LEU A 104 -6.74 7.18 -16.79
N ARG A 105 -7.66 6.83 -17.66
CA ARG A 105 -7.58 5.58 -18.44
C ARG A 105 -6.61 5.77 -19.59
N THR A 106 -5.82 4.74 -19.90
CA THR A 106 -4.82 4.79 -20.99
C THR A 106 -5.05 3.69 -22.00
N VAL A 107 -4.75 3.98 -23.27
CA VAL A 107 -4.75 2.99 -24.36
C VAL A 107 -3.35 2.42 -24.58
N GLY A 108 -2.31 3.18 -24.21
CA GLY A 108 -0.93 2.81 -24.43
C GLY A 108 -0.08 4.00 -24.85
N VAL A 109 1.01 3.72 -25.54
CA VAL A 109 1.90 4.72 -26.13
C VAL A 109 1.72 4.65 -27.66
N ASP A 110 1.53 5.82 -28.27
CA ASP A 110 1.44 5.90 -29.73
C ASP A 110 2.79 5.56 -30.37
N PRO A 111 2.85 4.52 -31.21
CA PRO A 111 4.10 4.12 -31.86
C PRO A 111 4.68 5.18 -32.81
N ALA A 112 3.85 6.05 -33.36
CA ALA A 112 4.31 7.07 -34.31
C ALA A 112 4.99 8.26 -33.59
N THR A 113 4.43 8.72 -32.49
CA THR A 113 4.87 9.96 -31.82
C THR A 113 5.56 9.74 -30.47
N GLY A 114 5.39 8.55 -29.89
CA GLY A 114 5.88 8.22 -28.55
C GLY A 114 5.15 8.91 -27.42
N GLN A 115 3.98 9.49 -27.68
CA GLN A 115 3.14 10.09 -26.66
C GLN A 115 2.21 9.06 -26.03
N ARG A 116 1.87 9.22 -24.75
CA ARG A 116 0.86 8.39 -24.11
C ARG A 116 -0.54 8.83 -24.53
N MET A 117 -1.35 7.85 -24.92
CA MET A 117 -2.75 8.05 -25.28
C MET A 117 -3.65 7.81 -24.09
N PHE A 118 -4.58 8.71 -23.87
CA PHE A 118 -5.57 8.66 -22.79
C PHE A 118 -6.98 8.50 -23.37
N LEU A 119 -7.91 8.01 -22.55
CA LEU A 119 -9.34 7.99 -22.86
C LEU A 119 -10.04 9.09 -22.07
N THR A 120 -10.84 9.88 -22.76
CA THR A 120 -11.78 10.81 -22.13
C THR A 120 -12.92 10.05 -21.43
N LYS A 121 -13.82 10.75 -20.75
CA LYS A 121 -15.04 10.14 -20.22
C LYS A 121 -15.96 9.59 -21.31
N ASP A 122 -15.95 10.22 -22.48
CA ASP A 122 -16.76 9.83 -23.64
C ASP A 122 -16.11 8.74 -24.49
N GLU A 123 -14.99 8.17 -23.97
CA GLU A 123 -14.20 7.09 -24.60
C GLU A 123 -13.43 7.50 -25.86
N ASP A 124 -13.27 8.78 -26.11
CA ASP A 124 -12.43 9.29 -27.17
C ASP A 124 -10.96 9.24 -26.81
N VAL A 125 -10.11 8.93 -27.78
CA VAL A 125 -8.66 8.91 -27.59
C VAL A 125 -8.09 10.32 -27.69
N THR A 126 -7.29 10.70 -26.70
CA THR A 126 -6.63 12.01 -26.65
C THR A 126 -5.20 11.90 -26.13
N PHE A 127 -4.36 12.87 -26.50
CA PHE A 127 -3.04 13.06 -25.92
C PHE A 127 -3.05 14.07 -24.75
N ALA A 128 -4.14 14.83 -24.62
CA ALA A 128 -4.29 15.80 -23.56
C ALA A 128 -4.59 15.11 -22.20
N GLN A 129 -3.95 15.57 -21.16
CA GLN A 129 -4.20 15.13 -19.79
C GLN A 129 -5.17 16.09 -19.12
N ASN A 130 -6.41 15.69 -18.97
CA ASN A 130 -7.42 16.48 -18.30
C ASN A 130 -7.78 15.84 -16.96
N ALA A 131 -7.67 16.61 -15.89
CA ALA A 131 -8.03 16.15 -14.55
C ALA A 131 -9.52 15.77 -14.41
N GLU A 132 -10.38 16.32 -15.26
CA GLU A 132 -11.81 16.00 -15.26
C GLU A 132 -12.10 14.60 -15.78
N ASP A 133 -11.22 14.04 -16.63
CA ASP A 133 -11.36 12.69 -17.20
C ASP A 133 -10.88 11.58 -16.25
N MET A 134 -10.39 11.94 -15.06
CA MET A 134 -10.00 10.94 -14.09
C MET A 134 -11.20 10.15 -13.56
N VAL A 135 -11.07 8.83 -13.59
CA VAL A 135 -12.07 7.86 -13.14
C VAL A 135 -11.56 7.07 -11.92
N TYR A 136 -12.47 6.37 -11.27
CA TYR A 136 -12.14 5.43 -10.20
C TYR A 136 -11.43 4.20 -10.78
N LEU A 137 -10.21 3.92 -10.30
CA LEU A 137 -9.38 2.80 -10.75
C LEU A 137 -9.33 1.65 -9.74
N GLY A 138 -9.77 1.89 -8.52
CA GLY A 138 -9.81 0.88 -7.47
C GLY A 138 -9.55 1.44 -6.08
N ASP A 139 -9.48 0.54 -5.09
CA ASP A 139 -9.20 0.88 -3.70
C ASP A 139 -7.83 0.41 -3.26
N ARG A 140 -7.15 1.23 -2.46
CA ARG A 140 -5.92 0.86 -1.76
C ARG A 140 -6.20 -0.13 -0.62
N LEU A 141 -7.39 -0.03 -0.01
CA LEU A 141 -7.78 -0.89 1.09
C LEU A 141 -7.91 -2.34 0.62
N PRO A 142 -7.22 -3.30 1.27
CA PRO A 142 -7.33 -4.70 0.89
C PRO A 142 -8.74 -5.24 1.22
N LYS A 143 -9.24 -6.14 0.38
CA LYS A 143 -10.50 -6.84 0.65
C LYS A 143 -10.39 -7.81 1.82
N ILE A 144 -9.22 -8.41 2.00
CA ILE A 144 -8.90 -9.30 3.12
C ILE A 144 -7.54 -8.89 3.66
N ASN A 145 -7.47 -8.65 4.95
CA ASN A 145 -6.24 -8.48 5.68
C ASN A 145 -6.23 -9.50 6.81
N GLY A 146 -5.13 -10.22 6.99
CA GLY A 146 -5.09 -11.30 7.94
C GLY A 146 -3.71 -11.60 8.48
N ASN A 147 -3.71 -12.28 9.62
CA ASN A 147 -2.52 -12.81 10.24
C ASN A 147 -2.73 -14.30 10.52
N LEU A 148 -1.72 -15.09 10.22
CA LEU A 148 -1.63 -16.50 10.58
C LEU A 148 -0.46 -16.68 11.52
N SER A 149 -0.65 -17.40 12.60
CA SER A 149 0.44 -17.76 13.51
C SER A 149 0.38 -19.24 13.85
N THR A 150 1.53 -19.88 13.89
CA THR A 150 1.67 -21.24 14.38
C THR A 150 2.54 -21.24 15.64
N ASN A 151 2.12 -22.00 16.63
CA ASN A 151 2.78 -22.10 17.92
C ASN A 151 3.01 -23.58 18.23
N LEU A 152 4.25 -23.98 18.32
CA LEU A 152 4.66 -25.35 18.62
C LEU A 152 5.51 -25.35 19.89
N ALA A 153 5.14 -26.16 20.86
CA ALA A 153 5.92 -26.32 22.07
C ALA A 153 6.24 -27.81 22.28
N TYR A 154 7.50 -28.10 22.61
CA TYR A 154 7.96 -29.46 22.87
C TYR A 154 9.10 -29.45 23.88
N LYS A 155 8.90 -30.08 25.06
CA LYS A 155 9.93 -30.30 26.09
C LYS A 155 10.81 -29.05 26.39
N GLY A 156 10.18 -27.91 26.61
CA GLY A 156 10.87 -26.64 26.87
C GLY A 156 11.19 -25.82 25.62
N PHE A 157 11.17 -26.41 24.44
CA PHE A 157 11.29 -25.72 23.17
C PHE A 157 9.98 -25.07 22.77
N ILE A 158 9.99 -23.81 22.36
CA ILE A 158 8.83 -23.08 21.83
C ILE A 158 9.23 -22.46 20.50
N LEU A 159 8.46 -22.76 19.45
CA LEU A 159 8.56 -22.13 18.13
C LEU A 159 7.29 -21.40 17.82
N THR A 160 7.39 -20.11 17.54
CA THR A 160 6.28 -19.29 17.04
C THR A 160 6.65 -18.72 15.69
N VAL A 161 5.80 -18.96 14.67
CA VAL A 161 5.98 -18.36 13.33
C VAL A 161 4.73 -17.56 13.00
N GLY A 162 4.91 -16.30 12.61
CA GLY A 162 3.86 -15.38 12.21
C GLY A 162 3.92 -15.05 10.72
N PHE A 163 2.75 -15.02 10.09
CA PHE A 163 2.58 -14.61 8.70
C PHE A 163 1.53 -13.51 8.60
N GLY A 164 1.76 -12.55 7.70
CA GLY A 164 0.80 -11.53 7.33
C GLY A 164 0.32 -11.74 5.89
N VAL A 165 -0.98 -11.55 5.68
CA VAL A 165 -1.64 -11.69 4.37
C VAL A 165 -2.46 -10.45 4.08
N LYS A 166 -2.28 -9.86 2.88
CA LYS A 166 -3.15 -8.81 2.34
C LYS A 166 -3.59 -9.22 0.95
N TRP A 167 -4.88 -9.10 0.67
CA TRP A 167 -5.42 -9.54 -0.61
C TRP A 167 -6.48 -8.59 -1.16
N GLY A 168 -6.43 -8.31 -2.46
CA GLY A 168 -7.49 -7.62 -3.20
C GLY A 168 -7.45 -6.10 -3.14
N GLY A 169 -6.38 -5.49 -2.59
CA GLY A 169 -6.09 -4.06 -2.71
C GLY A 169 -5.47 -3.71 -4.05
N LYS A 170 -5.42 -2.43 -4.35
CA LYS A 170 -4.65 -1.85 -5.46
C LYS A 170 -3.69 -0.78 -4.93
N GLN A 171 -2.63 -0.53 -5.67
CA GLN A 171 -1.66 0.52 -5.33
C GLN A 171 -1.26 1.25 -6.61
N PHE A 172 -1.20 2.58 -6.52
CA PHE A 172 -0.54 3.39 -7.54
C PHE A 172 0.97 3.34 -7.30
N ASN A 173 1.72 2.81 -8.26
CA ASN A 173 3.17 2.70 -8.18
C ASN A 173 3.84 3.99 -8.66
N SER A 174 3.81 5.01 -7.80
CA SER A 174 4.42 6.32 -8.06
C SER A 174 5.93 6.21 -8.34
N THR A 175 6.60 5.25 -7.70
CA THR A 175 8.03 5.02 -7.93
C THR A 175 8.29 4.54 -9.35
N LEU A 176 7.46 3.64 -9.89
CA LEU A 176 7.57 3.19 -11.27
C LEU A 176 7.35 4.35 -12.23
N ALA A 177 6.30 5.16 -12.01
CA ALA A 177 6.00 6.33 -12.83
C ALA A 177 7.18 7.32 -12.84
N ASN A 178 7.74 7.61 -11.64
CA ASN A 178 8.87 8.53 -11.49
C ASN A 178 10.19 8.00 -12.06
N LYS A 179 10.38 6.69 -12.12
CA LYS A 179 11.57 6.07 -12.70
C LYS A 179 11.49 5.85 -14.21
N THR A 180 10.32 5.96 -14.78
CA THR A 180 10.09 5.71 -16.22
C THR A 180 9.63 6.98 -16.93
N GLU A 181 8.36 7.35 -16.80
CA GLU A 181 7.78 8.45 -17.59
C GLU A 181 8.03 9.85 -17.00
N ASN A 182 8.17 9.95 -15.70
CA ASN A 182 8.43 11.20 -14.99
C ASN A 182 9.90 11.27 -14.50
N ALA A 183 10.79 10.58 -15.21
CA ALA A 183 12.19 10.49 -14.85
C ALA A 183 12.90 11.86 -14.97
N TYR A 184 13.67 12.22 -13.95
CA TYR A 184 14.43 13.46 -13.93
C TYR A 184 15.80 13.23 -14.57
N LEU A 185 15.96 13.62 -15.84
CA LEU A 185 17.08 13.24 -16.70
C LEU A 185 18.47 13.75 -16.24
N ILE A 186 18.52 14.70 -15.30
CA ILE A 186 19.78 15.18 -14.72
C ILE A 186 20.38 14.16 -13.71
N LEU A 187 19.55 13.26 -13.18
CA LEU A 187 19.97 12.24 -12.23
C LEU A 187 20.25 10.91 -12.93
N ASN A 188 20.90 9.99 -12.19
CA ASN A 188 21.09 8.61 -12.66
C ASN A 188 19.74 7.95 -12.97
N GLN A 189 19.61 7.41 -14.18
CA GLN A 189 18.38 6.87 -14.69
C GLN A 189 18.25 5.37 -14.41
N ASP A 190 16.99 4.91 -14.35
CA ASP A 190 16.66 3.50 -14.32
C ASP A 190 16.97 2.84 -15.69
N ARG A 191 17.41 1.58 -15.70
CA ARG A 191 17.72 0.85 -16.94
C ARG A 191 16.54 0.79 -17.90
N ARG A 192 15.30 0.76 -17.40
CA ARG A 192 14.07 0.73 -18.21
C ARG A 192 13.89 1.96 -19.08
N VAL A 193 14.51 3.07 -18.70
CA VAL A 193 14.55 4.29 -19.52
C VAL A 193 15.24 4.03 -20.86
N LEU A 194 16.19 3.10 -20.92
CA LEU A 194 16.89 2.75 -22.17
C LEU A 194 16.18 1.67 -22.97
N SER A 195 15.52 0.70 -22.30
CA SER A 195 14.96 -0.49 -22.96
C SER A 195 13.46 -0.41 -23.22
N ASP A 196 12.72 0.26 -22.32
CA ASP A 196 11.26 0.14 -22.26
C ASP A 196 10.54 1.47 -22.57
N THR A 197 11.28 2.52 -22.91
CA THR A 197 10.72 3.81 -23.36
C THR A 197 10.83 3.94 -24.88
N TRP A 198 9.91 4.68 -25.46
CA TRP A 198 9.88 4.93 -26.89
C TRP A 198 11.13 5.73 -27.33
N GLN A 199 11.81 5.25 -28.38
CA GLN A 199 13.04 5.84 -28.93
C GLN A 199 12.86 6.32 -30.37
N LYS A 200 12.10 5.58 -31.20
CA LYS A 200 11.92 5.87 -32.62
C LYS A 200 10.52 5.48 -33.10
N PRO A 201 10.02 6.09 -34.19
CA PRO A 201 8.76 5.71 -34.83
C PRO A 201 8.69 4.21 -35.12
N GLY A 202 7.58 3.59 -34.73
CA GLY A 202 7.34 2.15 -34.84
C GLY A 202 7.63 1.35 -33.56
N ASP A 203 8.22 1.93 -32.55
CA ASP A 203 8.47 1.23 -31.28
C ASP A 203 7.16 0.98 -30.54
N ILE A 204 6.93 -0.28 -30.16
CA ILE A 204 5.81 -0.72 -29.30
C ILE A 204 6.36 -0.97 -27.91
N VAL A 205 6.19 -0.01 -27.01
CA VAL A 205 6.79 0.00 -25.68
C VAL A 205 5.78 0.46 -24.61
N PRO A 206 5.98 0.07 -23.35
CA PRO A 206 5.05 0.41 -22.28
C PRO A 206 5.14 1.88 -21.81
N TYR A 207 6.26 2.58 -22.05
CA TYR A 207 6.48 3.93 -21.52
C TYR A 207 6.71 4.93 -22.64
N LYS A 208 6.16 6.15 -22.47
CA LYS A 208 6.27 7.24 -23.43
C LYS A 208 7.72 7.68 -23.63
N LYS A 209 7.96 8.44 -24.70
CA LYS A 209 9.24 9.09 -24.94
C LYS A 209 9.62 10.00 -23.77
N LEU A 210 10.88 10.00 -23.40
CA LEU A 210 11.39 10.94 -22.41
C LEU A 210 11.49 12.34 -22.98
N MET A 211 11.09 13.30 -22.18
CA MET A 211 11.21 14.72 -22.51
C MET A 211 12.08 15.41 -21.47
N LEU A 212 12.86 16.42 -21.90
CA LEU A 212 13.55 17.30 -20.96
C LEU A 212 12.53 17.90 -20.01
N ASN A 213 12.78 17.72 -18.74
CA ASN A 213 11.84 17.84 -17.66
C ASN A 213 11.20 19.22 -17.56
N SER A 214 9.91 19.28 -17.77
CA SER A 214 9.08 20.35 -17.23
C SER A 214 7.89 19.72 -16.50
N ALA A 215 7.39 20.35 -15.46
CA ALA A 215 6.22 19.88 -14.72
C ALA A 215 5.00 19.64 -15.65
N SER A 216 4.95 20.35 -16.79
CA SER A 216 3.90 20.20 -17.82
C SER A 216 4.00 18.92 -18.65
N THR A 217 5.15 18.23 -18.62
CA THR A 217 5.35 16.99 -19.40
C THR A 217 5.17 15.72 -18.57
N ASN A 218 4.99 15.84 -17.25
CA ASN A 218 4.79 14.71 -16.37
C ASN A 218 3.47 14.00 -16.70
N THR A 219 3.49 12.66 -16.69
CA THR A 219 2.29 11.85 -16.81
C THR A 219 1.47 11.96 -15.54
N PHE A 220 0.20 12.30 -15.67
CA PHE A 220 -0.75 12.28 -14.58
C PHE A 220 -0.97 10.83 -14.09
N PRO A 221 -1.46 10.66 -12.85
CA PRO A 221 -1.86 9.36 -12.37
C PRO A 221 -2.80 8.67 -13.37
N CYS A 222 -2.43 7.45 -13.76
CA CYS A 222 -3.18 6.68 -14.73
C CYS A 222 -3.16 5.18 -14.40
N ASP A 223 -4.04 4.43 -15.05
CA ASP A 223 -4.21 3.00 -14.84
C ASP A 223 -2.96 2.18 -15.18
N ALA A 224 -2.09 2.67 -16.08
CA ALA A 224 -0.82 2.01 -16.43
C ALA A 224 0.09 1.77 -15.20
N PHE A 225 -0.04 2.58 -14.18
CA PHE A 225 0.76 2.47 -12.93
C PHE A 225 -0.03 1.96 -11.74
N VAL A 226 -1.31 1.60 -11.92
CA VAL A 226 -2.14 1.00 -10.87
C VAL A 226 -1.99 -0.51 -10.90
N GLN A 227 -1.46 -1.09 -9.84
CA GLN A 227 -1.16 -2.51 -9.70
C GLN A 227 -1.99 -3.15 -8.60
N LYS A 228 -2.27 -4.46 -8.72
CA LYS A 228 -2.87 -5.24 -7.64
C LYS A 228 -1.85 -5.38 -6.52
N ASP A 229 -2.23 -5.09 -5.28
CA ASP A 229 -1.37 -5.19 -4.09
C ASP A 229 -1.81 -6.39 -3.24
N ASN A 230 -1.31 -7.56 -3.60
CA ASN A 230 -1.46 -8.77 -2.81
C ASN A 230 -0.12 -9.06 -2.14
N VAL A 231 -0.13 -9.28 -0.83
CA VAL A 231 1.06 -9.46 -0.01
C VAL A 231 0.94 -10.71 0.82
N PHE A 232 2.00 -11.51 0.83
CA PHE A 232 2.25 -12.57 1.78
C PHE A 232 3.64 -12.36 2.40
N GLN A 233 3.71 -12.28 3.71
CA GLN A 233 4.96 -12.02 4.41
C GLN A 233 5.10 -12.90 5.64
N CYS A 234 6.34 -13.31 5.95
CA CYS A 234 6.67 -13.87 7.25
C CYS A 234 7.13 -12.73 8.15
N THR A 235 6.32 -12.42 9.14
CA THR A 235 6.52 -11.26 10.02
C THR A 235 7.55 -11.54 11.10
N ASN A 236 7.52 -12.76 11.66
CA ASN A 236 8.43 -13.15 12.71
C ASN A 236 8.59 -14.67 12.80
N ILE A 237 9.79 -15.11 13.19
CA ILE A 237 10.09 -16.45 13.67
C ILE A 237 10.74 -16.28 15.05
N ASN A 238 10.10 -16.81 16.06
CA ASN A 238 10.63 -16.82 17.43
C ASN A 238 10.89 -18.26 17.84
N VAL A 239 12.10 -18.52 18.30
CA VAL A 239 12.51 -19.80 18.89
C VAL A 239 12.98 -19.51 20.29
N SER A 240 12.45 -20.20 21.27
CA SER A 240 12.92 -20.12 22.65
C SER A 240 13.02 -21.49 23.28
N TYR A 241 13.94 -21.61 24.22
CA TYR A 241 14.14 -22.81 25.02
C TYR A 241 14.13 -22.46 26.50
N ASN A 242 13.19 -23.04 27.22
CA ASN A 242 13.09 -22.93 28.68
C ASN A 242 13.82 -24.13 29.30
N PHE A 243 14.84 -23.83 30.05
CA PHE A 243 15.60 -24.86 30.78
C PHE A 243 14.77 -25.45 31.92
N SER A 244 15.00 -26.73 32.22
CA SER A 244 14.28 -27.39 33.30
C SER A 244 14.63 -26.83 34.68
N ASP A 245 13.68 -26.85 35.58
CA ASP A 245 13.87 -26.38 36.96
C ASP A 245 15.05 -27.07 37.67
N GLN A 246 15.27 -28.38 37.36
CA GLN A 246 16.40 -29.12 37.92
C GLN A 246 17.74 -28.58 37.49
N PHE A 247 17.87 -28.17 36.21
CA PHE A 247 19.06 -27.55 35.68
C PHE A 247 19.29 -26.15 36.28
N CYS A 248 18.23 -25.34 36.35
CA CYS A 248 18.28 -24.00 36.91
C CYS A 248 18.70 -24.01 38.37
N ARG A 249 18.16 -24.93 39.18
CA ARG A 249 18.52 -25.08 40.61
C ARG A 249 20.01 -25.45 40.79
N LYS A 250 20.58 -26.27 39.93
CA LYS A 250 22.03 -26.61 39.95
C LYS A 250 22.92 -25.37 39.75
N LEU A 251 22.43 -24.38 39.02
CA LEU A 251 23.09 -23.10 38.76
C LEU A 251 22.73 -22.01 39.79
N GLY A 252 21.90 -22.30 40.79
CA GLY A 252 21.41 -21.32 41.76
C GLY A 252 20.40 -20.33 41.17
N LEU A 253 19.80 -20.65 40.03
CA LEU A 253 18.87 -19.80 39.32
C LEU A 253 17.41 -20.26 39.55
N LYS A 254 16.47 -19.31 39.56
CA LYS A 254 15.02 -19.60 39.64
C LYS A 254 14.42 -20.04 38.32
N GLY A 255 15.03 -19.63 37.20
CA GLY A 255 14.64 -19.96 35.85
C GLY A 255 15.69 -19.46 34.88
N LEU A 256 15.80 -20.12 33.73
CA LEU A 256 16.67 -19.72 32.60
C LEU A 256 15.93 -20.01 31.29
N SER A 257 15.89 -19.02 30.43
CA SER A 257 15.42 -19.17 29.06
C SER A 257 16.41 -18.55 28.10
N LEU A 258 16.55 -19.15 26.93
CA LEU A 258 17.32 -18.62 25.81
C LEU A 258 16.40 -18.48 24.62
N GLY A 259 16.40 -17.31 23.99
CA GLY A 259 15.53 -17.03 22.85
C GLY A 259 16.28 -16.37 21.69
N ALA A 260 15.77 -16.64 20.51
CA ALA A 260 16.18 -15.97 19.28
C ALA A 260 14.93 -15.54 18.50
N ASN A 261 14.92 -14.31 18.05
CA ASN A 261 13.84 -13.76 17.25
C ASN A 261 14.38 -13.24 15.92
N LEU A 262 13.70 -13.64 14.84
CA LEU A 262 13.96 -13.17 13.49
C LEU A 262 12.70 -12.47 13.00
N SER A 263 12.78 -11.19 12.68
CA SER A 263 11.66 -10.41 12.18
C SER A 263 11.84 -10.04 10.71
N ASP A 264 10.73 -9.76 10.02
CA ASP A 264 10.69 -9.40 8.60
C ASP A 264 11.42 -10.41 7.68
N VAL A 265 11.20 -11.71 7.92
CA VAL A 265 11.97 -12.82 7.31
C VAL A 265 11.88 -12.83 5.80
N PHE A 266 10.65 -12.73 5.26
CA PHE A 266 10.45 -12.57 3.82
C PHE A 266 9.16 -11.81 3.51
N TYR A 267 9.13 -11.27 2.30
CA TYR A 267 8.01 -10.50 1.78
C TYR A 267 7.81 -10.82 0.31
N ILE A 268 6.63 -11.30 -0.04
CA ILE A 268 6.20 -11.59 -1.41
C ILE A 268 5.03 -10.67 -1.72
N SER A 269 5.12 -9.91 -2.81
CA SER A 269 4.07 -8.99 -3.26
C SER A 269 3.90 -9.06 -4.76
N THR A 270 2.67 -8.87 -5.22
CA THR A 270 2.39 -8.70 -6.65
C THR A 270 2.88 -7.35 -7.19
N VAL A 271 3.02 -6.35 -6.30
CA VAL A 271 3.69 -5.08 -6.65
C VAL A 271 5.19 -5.26 -6.49
N LYS A 272 5.91 -5.21 -7.60
CA LYS A 272 7.37 -5.29 -7.58
C LYS A 272 7.94 -4.09 -6.82
N ARG A 273 8.66 -4.35 -5.75
CA ARG A 273 9.36 -3.30 -5.02
C ARG A 273 10.46 -2.72 -5.88
N GLU A 274 10.35 -1.43 -6.10
CA GLU A 274 11.37 -0.67 -6.79
C GLU A 274 12.56 -0.46 -5.86
N ARG A 275 13.76 -0.83 -6.32
CA ARG A 275 14.99 -0.52 -5.58
C ARG A 275 15.18 0.99 -5.54
N ARG A 276 15.45 1.53 -4.34
CA ARG A 276 15.75 2.95 -4.10
C ARG A 276 14.61 3.90 -4.48
N THR A 277 13.54 3.83 -3.76
CA THR A 277 12.75 5.01 -3.41
C THR A 277 13.56 5.83 -2.42
N SER A 278 13.08 7.00 -2.05
CA SER A 278 13.69 7.93 -1.09
C SER A 278 14.15 7.32 0.25
N TYR A 279 13.90 6.04 0.49
CA TYR A 279 14.35 5.28 1.66
C TYR A 279 15.38 4.24 1.25
N PRO A 280 16.64 4.37 1.73
CA PRO A 280 17.73 3.47 1.41
C PRO A 280 17.63 2.09 2.05
N PHE A 281 16.64 1.84 2.91
CA PHE A 281 16.54 0.61 3.67
C PHE A 281 15.72 -0.46 2.91
N SER A 282 16.42 -1.48 2.42
CA SER A 282 15.78 -2.76 2.16
C SER A 282 15.29 -3.32 3.51
N ARG A 283 14.11 -3.97 3.54
CA ARG A 283 13.77 -4.81 4.68
C ARG A 283 14.75 -5.96 4.75
N ASN A 284 15.69 -5.87 5.65
CA ASN A 284 16.56 -6.98 5.99
C ASN A 284 15.97 -7.69 7.20
N PRO A 285 16.06 -9.01 7.27
CA PRO A 285 15.73 -9.74 8.48
C PRO A 285 16.50 -9.19 9.66
N ASN A 286 15.80 -8.90 10.76
CA ASN A 286 16.43 -8.49 12.01
C ASN A 286 16.50 -9.68 12.94
N PHE A 287 17.68 -9.91 13.49
CA PHE A 287 17.95 -11.00 14.40
C PHE A 287 18.26 -10.46 15.79
N PHE A 288 17.59 -11.00 16.81
CA PHE A 288 17.80 -10.68 18.22
C PHE A 288 17.96 -11.96 19.04
N LEU A 289 18.92 -11.93 19.96
CA LEU A 289 19.09 -12.92 21.00
C LEU A 289 18.62 -12.35 22.33
N SER A 290 17.88 -13.12 23.10
CA SER A 290 17.37 -12.75 24.44
C SER A 290 17.55 -13.86 25.46
#